data_6ab609613ecf063920f2a4bd555c64a7
#
_entry.id   6ab609613ecf063920f2a4bd555c64a7
#
_cell.length_a   1.000
_cell.length_b   1.000
_cell.length_c   1.000
_cell.angle_alpha   90.00
_cell.angle_beta   90.00
_cell.angle_gamma   90.00
#
_symmetry.space_group_name_H-M   'P 1'
#
loop_
_entity.id
_entity.type
_entity.pdbx_description
1 polymer ?
#
loop_
_entity_poly.entity_id
_entity_poly.type
_entity_poly.pdbx_seq_one_letter_code
_entity_poly.pdbx_strand_id
1 'polypeptide(L)'
;MKRKNDVFYYDSSHGRQAFGGQTDDLYLSIFGIVSCPSLQKNFGPAPHNDWLIYFILEGNGIYCLDGQLFKLQKGDAFLIPPGRSDYYHIADSQHPWQYMYIGFNGRKAQIYLSHTGLSVSHPVSHLYIPSEDLIQLSQDLMNAGQLTLSNEIKRVGCIYKMFSLLAASYQNAHPKSVFRDYSSRTYALYAKEYIVNNYAQTNITSLASQIGIDRSYLHSIFKKYFGTSPQEYLIHCRLHAAERLLTETELSIKEIASECGYENPLQFSKLFKKHYQISPSKYRIDHSQKGDASS
;
A
#
# COMPACT_ATOMS: atom_id res chain seq x y z
N MET A 1 -1.54 -20.91 22.70
CA MET A 1 -2.52 -21.28 21.66
C MET A 1 -3.41 -22.36 22.24
N LYS A 2 -4.70 -22.13 22.38
CA LYS A 2 -5.64 -23.10 22.94
C LYS A 2 -6.37 -23.79 21.80
N ARG A 3 -6.41 -25.11 21.80
CA ARG A 3 -7.20 -25.93 20.87
C ARG A 3 -8.49 -26.32 21.57
N LYS A 4 -9.63 -25.93 21.06
CA LYS A 4 -10.94 -26.36 21.54
C LYS A 4 -11.81 -26.64 20.30
N ASN A 5 -12.13 -27.91 20.04
CA ASN A 5 -13.02 -28.34 18.95
C ASN A 5 -12.67 -27.78 17.57
N ASP A 6 -11.47 -28.08 17.06
CA ASP A 6 -10.98 -27.65 15.72
C ASP A 6 -11.05 -26.13 15.45
N VAL A 7 -11.07 -25.33 16.51
CA VAL A 7 -11.01 -23.87 16.46
C VAL A 7 -9.61 -23.42 16.89
N PHE A 8 -8.90 -22.77 16.02
CA PHE A 8 -7.69 -22.02 16.37
C PHE A 8 -8.08 -20.58 16.60
N TYR A 9 -7.79 -20.03 17.76
CA TYR A 9 -8.03 -18.62 18.01
C TYR A 9 -6.85 -17.96 18.71
N TYR A 10 -6.68 -16.68 18.46
CA TYR A 10 -5.76 -15.78 19.13
C TYR A 10 -6.56 -14.56 19.62
N ASP A 11 -6.37 -14.21 20.88
CA ASP A 11 -6.94 -13.02 21.52
C ASP A 11 -5.75 -12.17 22.02
N SER A 12 -5.65 -10.95 21.52
CA SER A 12 -4.55 -10.03 21.84
C SER A 12 -4.83 -9.11 23.04
N SER A 13 -6.00 -9.24 23.68
CA SER A 13 -6.43 -8.30 24.73
C SER A 13 -5.41 -8.13 25.85
N HIS A 14 -4.70 -9.18 26.22
CA HIS A 14 -3.65 -9.16 27.25
C HIS A 14 -2.28 -8.70 26.72
N GLY A 15 -1.97 -8.95 25.45
CA GLY A 15 -0.67 -8.58 24.86
C GLY A 15 -0.54 -7.10 24.53
N ARG A 16 -1.64 -6.45 24.19
CA ARG A 16 -1.65 -5.02 23.85
C ARG A 16 -1.25 -4.09 25.00
N GLN A 17 -1.62 -4.44 26.23
CA GLN A 17 -1.24 -3.63 27.41
C GLN A 17 0.28 -3.59 27.62
N ALA A 18 0.98 -4.65 27.27
CA ALA A 18 2.44 -4.73 27.41
C ALA A 18 3.21 -3.90 26.39
N PHE A 19 2.62 -3.65 25.18
CA PHE A 19 3.30 -2.99 24.06
C PHE A 19 2.64 -1.66 23.63
N GLY A 20 1.80 -1.04 24.45
CA GLY A 20 1.28 0.31 24.24
C GLY A 20 0.06 0.46 23.32
N GLY A 21 -0.69 -0.60 23.12
CA GLY A 21 -1.70 -0.78 22.08
C GLY A 21 -2.98 0.07 22.06
N GLN A 22 -3.09 1.20 22.75
CA GLN A 22 -4.26 2.09 22.62
C GLN A 22 -4.10 3.20 21.58
N THR A 23 -2.88 3.45 21.14
CA THR A 23 -2.56 4.53 20.19
C THR A 23 -2.15 4.01 18.81
N ASP A 24 -2.21 2.71 18.58
CA ASP A 24 -1.72 2.10 17.36
C ASP A 24 -2.57 2.47 16.15
N ASP A 25 -1.90 2.70 15.03
CA ASP A 25 -2.54 3.00 13.76
C ASP A 25 -3.45 1.86 13.31
N LEU A 26 -3.00 0.60 13.53
CA LEU A 26 -3.73 -0.61 13.20
C LEU A 26 -3.14 -1.80 13.98
N TYR A 27 -3.99 -2.65 14.54
CA TYR A 27 -3.58 -3.84 15.30
C TYR A 27 -4.56 -5.01 15.17
N LEU A 28 -4.06 -6.23 15.36
CA LEU A 28 -4.85 -7.45 15.46
C LEU A 28 -5.49 -7.54 16.85
N SER A 29 -6.82 -7.72 16.93
CA SER A 29 -7.51 -7.99 18.19
C SER A 29 -7.74 -9.48 18.41
N ILE A 30 -8.24 -10.17 17.40
CA ILE A 30 -8.56 -11.60 17.46
C ILE A 30 -8.35 -12.24 16.09
N PHE A 31 -8.02 -13.53 16.09
CA PHE A 31 -7.92 -14.34 14.89
C PHE A 31 -8.39 -15.75 15.19
N GLY A 32 -9.10 -16.37 14.24
CA GLY A 32 -9.46 -17.76 14.32
C GLY A 32 -9.79 -18.40 12.98
N ILE A 33 -9.65 -19.71 12.93
CA ILE A 33 -10.13 -20.56 11.84
C ILE A 33 -11.09 -21.56 12.45
N VAL A 34 -12.26 -21.69 11.85
CA VAL A 34 -13.34 -22.53 12.33
C VAL A 34 -13.78 -23.47 11.23
N SER A 35 -13.82 -24.76 11.53
CA SER A 35 -14.47 -25.76 10.71
C SER A 35 -15.72 -26.26 11.45
N CYS A 36 -16.89 -26.03 10.86
CA CYS A 36 -18.17 -26.42 11.44
C CYS A 36 -18.68 -27.68 10.74
N PRO A 37 -18.55 -28.88 11.37
CA PRO A 37 -18.89 -30.15 10.73
C PRO A 37 -20.41 -30.47 10.70
N SER A 38 -21.24 -29.69 11.38
CA SER A 38 -22.69 -29.96 11.46
C SER A 38 -23.50 -28.69 11.71
N LEU A 39 -24.83 -28.77 11.46
CA LEU A 39 -25.83 -27.74 11.78
C LEU A 39 -25.73 -27.30 13.25
N GLN A 40 -24.75 -26.53 13.58
CA GLN A 40 -24.69 -25.85 14.85
C GLN A 40 -25.40 -24.51 14.77
N LYS A 41 -26.13 -24.24 15.87
CA LYS A 41 -26.92 -23.04 16.11
C LYS A 41 -26.26 -21.75 15.66
N ASN A 42 -27.10 -20.76 15.38
CA ASN A 42 -26.71 -19.37 15.13
C ASN A 42 -25.51 -18.94 15.97
N PHE A 43 -24.46 -18.49 15.35
CA PHE A 43 -23.33 -17.85 16.00
C PHE A 43 -23.66 -16.36 16.12
N GLY A 44 -23.60 -15.85 17.31
CA GLY A 44 -23.88 -14.47 17.65
C GLY A 44 -24.85 -14.37 18.82
N PRO A 45 -25.12 -13.19 19.34
CA PRO A 45 -24.27 -12.02 19.21
C PRO A 45 -23.47 -11.80 20.50
N ALA A 46 -22.18 -11.78 20.44
CA ALA A 46 -21.40 -11.11 21.47
C ALA A 46 -21.04 -9.73 20.90
N PRO A 47 -21.40 -8.62 21.56
CA PRO A 47 -20.99 -7.30 21.11
C PRO A 47 -19.46 -7.22 21.11
N HIS A 48 -18.88 -7.02 19.94
CA HIS A 48 -17.46 -6.82 19.78
C HIS A 48 -17.17 -5.31 19.70
N ASN A 49 -16.08 -4.89 20.33
CA ASN A 49 -15.61 -3.51 20.24
C ASN A 49 -14.68 -3.29 19.03
N ASP A 50 -14.44 -4.35 18.27
CA ASP A 50 -13.51 -4.39 17.15
C ASP A 50 -14.24 -4.66 15.83
N TRP A 51 -13.62 -4.27 14.73
CA TRP A 51 -14.02 -4.68 13.39
C TRP A 51 -13.67 -6.16 13.20
N LEU A 52 -14.59 -6.96 12.65
CA LEU A 52 -14.34 -8.35 12.30
C LEU A 52 -14.60 -8.56 10.81
N ILE A 53 -13.64 -9.16 10.10
CA ILE A 53 -13.84 -9.65 8.73
C ILE A 53 -13.78 -11.17 8.78
N TYR A 54 -14.78 -11.78 8.17
CA TYR A 54 -14.89 -13.22 7.97
C TYR A 54 -14.65 -13.55 6.51
N PHE A 55 -13.85 -14.57 6.24
CA PHE A 55 -13.53 -15.10 4.92
C PHE A 55 -14.08 -16.50 4.80
N ILE A 56 -14.98 -16.75 3.86
CA ILE A 56 -15.56 -18.08 3.65
C ILE A 56 -14.59 -18.91 2.81
N LEU A 57 -13.99 -19.90 3.44
CA LEU A 57 -12.98 -20.77 2.84
C LEU A 57 -13.64 -21.95 2.12
N GLU A 58 -14.71 -22.53 2.71
CA GLU A 58 -15.49 -23.63 2.14
C GLU A 58 -16.95 -23.57 2.61
N GLY A 59 -17.85 -24.17 1.82
CA GLY A 59 -19.27 -24.29 2.14
C GLY A 59 -20.08 -23.03 1.90
N ASN A 60 -21.32 -23.03 2.40
CA ASN A 60 -22.30 -21.97 2.22
C ASN A 60 -22.89 -21.55 3.56
N GLY A 61 -23.23 -20.26 3.71
CA GLY A 61 -23.79 -19.73 4.93
C GLY A 61 -24.79 -18.60 4.70
N ILE A 62 -25.37 -18.13 5.78
CA ILE A 62 -26.23 -16.95 5.83
C ILE A 62 -25.71 -16.01 6.89
N TYR A 63 -25.55 -14.74 6.52
CA TYR A 63 -25.23 -13.64 7.41
C TYR A 63 -26.45 -12.73 7.51
N CYS A 64 -26.79 -12.29 8.72
CA CYS A 64 -27.88 -11.36 8.97
C CYS A 64 -27.36 -10.11 9.68
N LEU A 65 -27.54 -8.97 9.06
CA LEU A 65 -27.24 -7.65 9.60
C LEU A 65 -28.50 -6.79 9.59
N ASP A 66 -28.88 -6.27 10.74
CA ASP A 66 -30.07 -5.40 10.89
C ASP A 66 -31.37 -6.01 10.26
N GLY A 67 -31.52 -7.33 10.31
CA GLY A 67 -32.64 -8.05 9.70
C GLY A 67 -32.52 -8.33 8.20
N GLN A 68 -31.48 -7.83 7.54
CA GLN A 68 -31.19 -8.15 6.15
C GLN A 68 -30.38 -9.42 6.05
N LEU A 69 -30.83 -10.37 5.20
CA LEU A 69 -30.17 -11.67 5.00
C LEU A 69 -29.26 -11.64 3.77
N PHE A 70 -28.03 -12.09 3.94
CA PHE A 70 -27.03 -12.25 2.89
C PHE A 70 -26.68 -13.72 2.77
N LYS A 71 -26.82 -14.27 1.56
CA LYS A 71 -26.31 -15.60 1.24
C LYS A 71 -24.82 -15.52 1.00
N LEU A 72 -24.07 -16.43 1.61
CA LEU A 72 -22.61 -16.50 1.55
C LEU A 72 -22.18 -17.82 0.91
N GLN A 73 -21.12 -17.76 0.14
CA GLN A 73 -20.47 -18.92 -0.48
C GLN A 73 -18.96 -18.81 -0.38
N LYS A 74 -18.27 -19.88 -0.72
CA LYS A 74 -16.80 -19.88 -0.83
C LYS A 74 -16.30 -18.68 -1.65
N GLY A 75 -15.30 -17.98 -1.14
CA GLY A 75 -14.72 -16.77 -1.74
C GLY A 75 -15.40 -15.48 -1.31
N ASP A 76 -16.51 -15.54 -0.58
CA ASP A 76 -17.11 -14.34 -0.01
C ASP A 76 -16.42 -13.92 1.29
N ALA A 77 -16.47 -12.63 1.59
CA ALA A 77 -16.16 -12.10 2.89
C ALA A 77 -17.31 -11.25 3.41
N PHE A 78 -17.46 -11.21 4.75
CA PHE A 78 -18.40 -10.31 5.37
C PHE A 78 -17.79 -9.57 6.57
N LEU A 79 -18.30 -8.38 6.80
CA LEU A 79 -17.84 -7.45 7.82
C LEU A 79 -18.84 -7.36 8.97
N ILE A 80 -18.38 -7.53 10.20
CA ILE A 80 -19.13 -7.20 11.42
C ILE A 80 -18.53 -5.92 12.01
N PRO A 81 -19.30 -4.80 12.05
CA PRO A 81 -18.84 -3.55 12.64
C PRO A 81 -18.81 -3.60 14.18
N PRO A 82 -18.00 -2.74 14.84
CA PRO A 82 -18.02 -2.59 16.28
C PRO A 82 -19.40 -2.24 16.83
N GLY A 83 -19.76 -2.82 17.99
CA GLY A 83 -21.00 -2.53 18.69
C GLY A 83 -22.26 -3.11 18.06
N ARG A 84 -22.16 -3.89 16.98
CA ARG A 84 -23.28 -4.56 16.33
C ARG A 84 -23.45 -5.98 16.87
N SER A 85 -24.71 -6.40 16.92
CA SER A 85 -25.13 -7.73 17.34
C SER A 85 -25.73 -8.46 16.14
N ASP A 86 -24.87 -9.05 15.33
CA ASP A 86 -25.28 -9.72 14.11
C ASP A 86 -25.19 -11.24 14.29
N TYR A 87 -25.96 -11.98 13.54
CA TYR A 87 -25.85 -13.44 13.57
C TYR A 87 -25.52 -14.02 12.21
N TYR A 88 -24.84 -15.14 12.22
CA TYR A 88 -24.53 -15.93 11.03
C TYR A 88 -24.69 -17.42 11.35
N HIS A 89 -25.04 -18.20 10.34
CA HIS A 89 -25.22 -19.62 10.48
C HIS A 89 -24.96 -20.36 9.17
N ILE A 90 -24.78 -21.68 9.27
CA ILE A 90 -24.62 -22.58 8.13
C ILE A 90 -25.93 -22.66 7.34
N ALA A 91 -25.85 -22.57 6.01
CA ALA A 91 -27.03 -22.69 5.13
C ALA A 91 -27.37 -24.14 4.83
N ASP A 92 -26.37 -25.05 4.80
CA ASP A 92 -26.53 -26.42 4.37
C ASP A 92 -25.64 -27.37 5.19
N SER A 93 -26.26 -28.45 5.73
CA SER A 93 -25.55 -29.47 6.50
C SER A 93 -24.69 -30.42 5.65
N GLN A 94 -24.93 -30.47 4.36
CA GLN A 94 -24.18 -31.37 3.45
C GLN A 94 -22.84 -30.74 3.02
N HIS A 95 -22.71 -29.41 3.13
CA HIS A 95 -21.50 -28.68 2.79
C HIS A 95 -20.96 -27.97 4.03
N PRO A 96 -20.08 -28.63 4.80
CA PRO A 96 -19.51 -28.06 6.03
C PRO A 96 -18.93 -26.69 5.78
N TRP A 97 -19.24 -25.74 6.66
CA TRP A 97 -18.78 -24.38 6.56
C TRP A 97 -17.40 -24.25 7.21
N GLN A 98 -16.41 -23.76 6.43
CA GLN A 98 -15.12 -23.39 6.96
C GLN A 98 -14.89 -21.91 6.70
N TYR A 99 -14.51 -21.19 7.74
CA TYR A 99 -14.20 -19.78 7.64
C TYR A 99 -13.01 -19.39 8.52
N MET A 100 -12.32 -18.35 8.10
CA MET A 100 -11.34 -17.63 8.88
C MET A 100 -11.93 -16.28 9.27
N TYR A 101 -11.67 -15.82 10.49
CA TYR A 101 -12.04 -14.47 10.91
C TYR A 101 -10.84 -13.73 11.48
N ILE A 102 -10.79 -12.44 11.23
CA ILE A 102 -9.75 -11.54 11.69
C ILE A 102 -10.42 -10.31 12.28
N GLY A 103 -10.17 -10.09 13.58
CA GLY A 103 -10.58 -8.89 14.30
C GLY A 103 -9.43 -7.91 14.38
N PHE A 104 -9.73 -6.65 14.13
CA PHE A 104 -8.75 -5.58 14.14
C PHE A 104 -9.37 -4.27 14.61
N ASN A 105 -8.50 -3.34 15.04
CA ASN A 105 -8.89 -1.99 15.37
C ASN A 105 -7.69 -1.04 15.21
N GLY A 106 -7.89 0.25 15.47
CA GLY A 106 -6.88 1.28 15.34
C GLY A 106 -7.39 2.48 14.57
N ARG A 107 -6.65 3.58 14.65
CA ARG A 107 -7.03 4.87 14.04
C ARG A 107 -7.21 4.82 12.53
N LYS A 108 -6.51 3.91 11.85
CA LYS A 108 -6.54 3.75 10.39
C LYS A 108 -7.49 2.64 9.92
N ALA A 109 -8.13 1.89 10.82
CA ALA A 109 -8.98 0.77 10.45
C ALA A 109 -10.07 1.16 9.44
N GLN A 110 -10.82 2.22 9.72
CA GLN A 110 -11.89 2.70 8.85
C GLN A 110 -11.35 3.27 7.51
N ILE A 111 -10.17 3.88 7.52
CA ILE A 111 -9.53 4.39 6.29
C ILE A 111 -9.23 3.23 5.34
N TYR A 112 -8.57 2.17 5.84
CA TYR A 112 -8.25 1.02 5.00
C TYR A 112 -9.50 0.25 4.56
N LEU A 113 -10.51 0.09 5.44
CA LEU A 113 -11.79 -0.52 5.07
C LEU A 113 -12.45 0.19 3.88
N SER A 114 -12.38 1.51 3.80
CA SER A 114 -13.00 2.25 2.68
C SER A 114 -12.44 1.90 1.31
N HIS A 115 -11.29 1.24 1.23
CA HIS A 115 -10.64 0.79 -0.02
C HIS A 115 -10.83 -0.70 -0.33
N THR A 116 -11.64 -1.42 0.46
CA THR A 116 -11.82 -2.88 0.30
C THR A 116 -13.14 -3.29 -0.33
N GLY A 117 -14.03 -2.35 -0.60
CA GLY A 117 -15.42 -2.63 -1.02
C GLY A 117 -16.32 -3.09 0.13
N LEU A 118 -15.78 -3.40 1.32
CA LEU A 118 -16.53 -3.72 2.52
C LEU A 118 -16.82 -2.44 3.32
N SER A 119 -18.07 -2.29 3.76
CA SER A 119 -18.51 -1.18 4.61
C SER A 119 -19.75 -1.58 5.40
N VAL A 120 -20.18 -0.73 6.32
CA VAL A 120 -21.43 -0.96 7.06
C VAL A 120 -22.65 -1.06 6.12
N SER A 121 -22.65 -0.28 5.03
CA SER A 121 -23.73 -0.31 4.02
C SER A 121 -23.58 -1.43 2.99
N HIS A 122 -22.38 -1.97 2.81
CA HIS A 122 -22.07 -3.09 1.93
C HIS A 122 -21.25 -4.11 2.71
N PRO A 123 -21.89 -4.88 3.61
CA PRO A 123 -21.17 -5.71 4.56
C PRO A 123 -20.65 -7.02 3.96
N VAL A 124 -21.03 -7.36 2.73
CA VAL A 124 -20.62 -8.58 2.04
C VAL A 124 -19.99 -8.23 0.70
N SER A 125 -18.90 -8.91 0.36
CA SER A 125 -18.22 -8.79 -0.92
C SER A 125 -17.66 -10.12 -1.37
N HIS A 126 -17.75 -10.43 -2.67
CA HIS A 126 -17.00 -11.55 -3.27
C HIS A 126 -15.55 -11.13 -3.50
N LEU A 127 -14.61 -11.99 -3.11
CA LEU A 127 -13.18 -11.70 -3.17
C LEU A 127 -12.51 -12.47 -4.31
N TYR A 128 -11.66 -11.79 -5.04
CA TYR A 128 -10.79 -12.36 -6.08
C TYR A 128 -9.36 -12.51 -5.53
N ILE A 129 -9.26 -13.17 -4.36
CA ILE A 129 -7.99 -13.45 -3.69
C ILE A 129 -7.62 -14.92 -3.94
N PRO A 130 -6.39 -15.22 -4.41
CA PRO A 130 -5.94 -16.60 -4.50
C PRO A 130 -6.02 -17.32 -3.15
N SER A 131 -6.48 -18.57 -3.16
CA SER A 131 -6.62 -19.35 -1.91
C SER A 131 -5.30 -19.51 -1.18
N GLU A 132 -4.19 -19.58 -1.91
CA GLU A 132 -2.84 -19.67 -1.37
C GLU A 132 -2.46 -18.47 -0.49
N ASP A 133 -2.90 -17.26 -0.88
CA ASP A 133 -2.64 -16.03 -0.12
C ASP A 133 -3.37 -16.01 1.21
N LEU A 134 -4.63 -16.49 1.24
CA LEU A 134 -5.40 -16.62 2.48
C LEU A 134 -4.84 -17.73 3.38
N ILE A 135 -4.41 -18.85 2.80
CA ILE A 135 -3.75 -19.93 3.54
C ILE A 135 -2.45 -19.42 4.15
N GLN A 136 -1.61 -18.73 3.38
CA GLN A 136 -0.35 -18.18 3.87
C GLN A 136 -0.58 -17.16 4.98
N LEU A 137 -1.57 -16.25 4.82
CA LEU A 137 -1.94 -15.28 5.85
C LEU A 137 -2.36 -15.97 7.15
N SER A 138 -3.13 -17.05 7.05
CA SER A 138 -3.57 -17.83 8.21
C SER A 138 -2.41 -18.52 8.92
N GLN A 139 -1.46 -19.08 8.18
CA GLN A 139 -0.25 -19.73 8.72
C GLN A 139 0.66 -18.71 9.43
N ASP A 140 0.85 -17.54 8.81
CA ASP A 140 1.64 -16.44 9.38
C ASP A 140 1.06 -15.98 10.72
N LEU A 141 -0.27 -15.85 10.81
CA LEU A 141 -0.97 -15.49 12.06
C LEU A 141 -0.88 -16.61 13.12
N MET A 142 -1.05 -17.87 12.73
CA MET A 142 -0.88 -19.00 13.65
C MET A 142 0.54 -19.08 14.21
N ASN A 143 1.54 -18.87 13.39
CA ASN A 143 2.95 -18.88 13.78
C ASN A 143 3.35 -17.68 14.67
N ALA A 144 2.54 -16.62 14.69
CA ALA A 144 2.76 -15.44 15.51
C ALA A 144 2.01 -15.48 16.86
N GLY A 145 1.60 -16.67 17.36
CA GLY A 145 0.76 -16.82 18.56
C GLY A 145 1.44 -16.51 19.89
N GLN A 146 2.78 -16.50 19.96
CA GLN A 146 3.49 -16.18 21.21
C GLN A 146 3.50 -14.66 21.46
N LEU A 147 3.41 -14.25 22.74
CA LEU A 147 3.42 -12.85 23.18
C LEU A 147 4.87 -12.30 23.23
N THR A 148 5.48 -12.11 22.07
CA THR A 148 6.79 -11.48 21.93
C THR A 148 6.67 -10.24 21.04
N LEU A 149 7.58 -9.28 21.19
CA LEU A 149 7.62 -8.07 20.33
C LEU A 149 7.75 -8.44 18.84
N SER A 150 8.58 -9.44 18.52
CA SER A 150 8.74 -9.91 17.13
C SER A 150 7.42 -10.42 16.55
N ASN A 151 6.66 -11.18 17.33
CA ASN A 151 5.37 -11.70 16.89
C ASN A 151 4.29 -10.60 16.86
N GLU A 152 4.37 -9.58 17.74
CA GLU A 152 3.49 -8.43 17.66
C GLU A 152 3.69 -7.68 16.33
N ILE A 153 4.94 -7.42 15.94
CA ILE A 153 5.27 -6.80 14.65
C ILE A 153 4.77 -7.66 13.49
N LYS A 154 4.91 -8.99 13.56
CA LYS A 154 4.37 -9.91 12.54
C LYS A 154 2.85 -9.82 12.43
N ARG A 155 2.13 -9.80 13.55
CA ARG A 155 0.65 -9.65 13.58
C ARG A 155 0.21 -8.35 12.91
N VAL A 156 0.89 -7.23 13.22
CA VAL A 156 0.65 -5.94 12.56
C VAL A 156 0.89 -6.06 11.05
N GLY A 157 2.00 -6.68 10.65
CA GLY A 157 2.30 -6.95 9.23
C GLY A 157 1.22 -7.79 8.54
N CYS A 158 0.67 -8.80 9.22
CA CYS A 158 -0.42 -9.63 8.69
C CYS A 158 -1.71 -8.83 8.46
N ILE A 159 -2.04 -7.87 9.34
CA ILE A 159 -3.21 -6.99 9.15
C ILE A 159 -3.01 -6.08 7.92
N TYR A 160 -1.82 -5.50 7.74
CA TYR A 160 -1.52 -4.73 6.53
C TYR A 160 -1.57 -5.59 5.27
N LYS A 161 -1.05 -6.83 5.32
CA LYS A 161 -1.15 -7.81 4.22
C LYS A 161 -2.61 -8.12 3.89
N MET A 162 -3.47 -8.35 4.89
CA MET A 162 -4.91 -8.57 4.71
C MET A 162 -5.55 -7.39 3.95
N PHE A 163 -5.31 -6.15 4.37
CA PHE A 163 -5.86 -4.98 3.69
C PHE A 163 -5.32 -4.81 2.27
N SER A 164 -4.05 -5.12 2.05
CA SER A 164 -3.46 -5.13 0.70
C SER A 164 -4.17 -6.12 -0.24
N LEU A 165 -4.44 -7.35 0.22
CA LEU A 165 -5.17 -8.36 -0.54
C LEU A 165 -6.61 -7.94 -0.82
N LEU A 166 -7.32 -7.40 0.17
CA LEU A 166 -8.69 -6.92 0.02
C LEU A 166 -8.78 -5.74 -0.96
N ALA A 167 -7.88 -4.77 -0.85
CA ALA A 167 -7.83 -3.62 -1.75
C ALA A 167 -7.51 -4.05 -3.19
N ALA A 168 -6.54 -4.94 -3.39
CA ALA A 168 -6.21 -5.48 -4.71
C ALA A 168 -7.39 -6.24 -5.32
N SER A 169 -8.09 -7.07 -4.53
CA SER A 169 -9.30 -7.78 -4.96
C SER A 169 -10.38 -6.80 -5.41
N TYR A 170 -10.63 -5.75 -4.65
CA TYR A 170 -11.60 -4.72 -5.00
C TYR A 170 -11.23 -3.97 -6.29
N GLN A 171 -9.97 -3.58 -6.44
CA GLN A 171 -9.46 -2.90 -7.63
C GLN A 171 -9.58 -3.78 -8.89
N ASN A 172 -9.25 -5.07 -8.78
CA ASN A 172 -9.38 -6.03 -9.88
C ASN A 172 -10.84 -6.21 -10.34
N ALA A 173 -11.79 -6.20 -9.39
CA ALA A 173 -13.22 -6.27 -9.69
C ALA A 173 -13.77 -4.98 -10.31
N HIS A 174 -13.12 -3.84 -10.07
CA HIS A 174 -13.58 -2.52 -10.49
C HIS A 174 -12.50 -1.73 -11.27
N PRO A 175 -11.99 -2.25 -12.40
CA PRO A 175 -10.84 -1.66 -13.11
C PRO A 175 -11.09 -0.26 -13.67
N LYS A 176 -12.37 0.15 -13.79
CA LYS A 176 -12.75 1.51 -14.23
C LYS A 176 -12.86 2.53 -13.10
N SER A 177 -12.87 2.10 -11.85
CA SER A 177 -12.77 3.00 -10.72
C SER A 177 -11.31 3.42 -10.59
N VAL A 178 -10.93 4.55 -11.18
CA VAL A 178 -9.62 5.17 -10.94
C VAL A 178 -9.62 5.65 -9.49
N PHE A 179 -9.47 4.72 -8.54
CA PHE A 179 -9.15 5.09 -7.16
C PHE A 179 -7.74 5.67 -7.18
N ARG A 180 -7.69 6.99 -7.12
CA ARG A 180 -6.45 7.70 -6.80
C ARG A 180 -6.29 7.64 -5.29
N ASP A 181 -5.56 6.65 -4.83
CA ASP A 181 -5.35 6.38 -3.40
C ASP A 181 -4.66 7.54 -2.68
N TYR A 182 -3.97 8.39 -3.45
CA TYR A 182 -3.27 9.55 -2.93
C TYR A 182 -3.77 10.87 -3.53
N SER A 183 -3.59 11.94 -2.76
CA SER A 183 -3.90 13.29 -3.27
C SER A 183 -2.99 13.64 -4.45
N SER A 184 -3.49 14.49 -5.36
CA SER A 184 -2.68 14.99 -6.48
C SER A 184 -1.37 15.66 -6.00
N ARG A 185 -1.39 16.27 -4.82
CA ARG A 185 -0.21 16.86 -4.18
C ARG A 185 0.80 15.78 -3.78
N THR A 186 0.35 14.65 -3.23
CA THR A 186 1.20 13.53 -2.83
C THR A 186 1.93 12.94 -4.02
N TYR A 187 1.20 12.67 -5.13
CA TYR A 187 1.82 12.20 -6.37
C TYR A 187 2.87 13.19 -6.92
N ALA A 188 2.56 14.49 -6.89
CA ALA A 188 3.48 15.52 -7.39
C ALA A 188 4.74 15.62 -6.51
N LEU A 189 4.59 15.56 -5.18
CA LEU A 189 5.72 15.56 -4.23
C LEU A 189 6.61 14.32 -4.42
N TYR A 190 6.01 13.13 -4.49
CA TYR A 190 6.75 11.89 -4.73
C TYR A 190 7.55 11.95 -6.04
N ALA A 191 6.92 12.40 -7.13
CA ALA A 191 7.59 12.54 -8.41
C ALA A 191 8.76 13.53 -8.35
N LYS A 192 8.61 14.65 -7.63
CA LYS A 192 9.69 15.62 -7.43
C LYS A 192 10.87 15.00 -6.69
N GLU A 193 10.64 14.34 -5.57
CA GLU A 193 11.69 13.67 -4.78
C GLU A 193 12.38 12.57 -5.60
N TYR A 194 11.60 11.76 -6.33
CA TYR A 194 12.16 10.73 -7.19
C TYR A 194 13.08 11.32 -8.26
N ILE A 195 12.66 12.40 -8.93
CA ILE A 195 13.47 13.09 -9.95
C ILE A 195 14.78 13.61 -9.34
N VAL A 196 14.72 14.25 -8.18
CA VAL A 196 15.92 14.80 -7.52
C VAL A 196 16.94 13.70 -7.18
N ASN A 197 16.45 12.58 -6.64
CA ASN A 197 17.33 11.50 -6.20
C ASN A 197 17.81 10.58 -7.32
N ASN A 198 17.13 10.56 -8.48
CA ASN A 198 17.40 9.62 -9.57
C ASN A 198 17.49 10.30 -10.95
N TYR A 199 17.84 11.59 -11.01
CA TYR A 199 17.78 12.38 -12.25
C TYR A 199 18.52 11.74 -13.44
N ALA A 200 19.68 11.11 -13.21
CA ALA A 200 20.49 10.52 -14.26
C ALA A 200 19.75 9.42 -15.03
N GLN A 201 19.00 8.57 -14.34
CA GLN A 201 18.34 7.39 -14.91
C GLN A 201 16.84 7.61 -15.14
N THR A 202 16.28 8.73 -14.69
CA THR A 202 14.85 8.96 -14.74
C THR A 202 14.34 9.18 -16.15
N ASN A 203 13.25 8.45 -16.47
CA ASN A 203 12.37 8.69 -17.59
C ASN A 203 10.97 9.04 -17.06
N ILE A 204 10.39 10.16 -17.46
CA ILE A 204 9.10 10.64 -16.92
C ILE A 204 7.94 9.70 -17.26
N THR A 205 7.98 9.02 -18.40
CA THR A 205 6.94 8.04 -18.78
C THR A 205 7.00 6.82 -17.84
N SER A 206 8.19 6.29 -17.60
CA SER A 206 8.41 5.17 -16.69
C SER A 206 8.06 5.53 -15.25
N LEU A 207 8.41 6.73 -14.79
CA LEU A 207 8.04 7.24 -13.47
C LEU A 207 6.52 7.30 -13.30
N ALA A 208 5.79 7.85 -14.28
CA ALA A 208 4.32 7.92 -14.22
C ALA A 208 3.71 6.51 -14.11
N SER A 209 4.18 5.57 -14.94
CA SER A 209 3.76 4.16 -14.89
C SER A 209 4.08 3.50 -13.53
N GLN A 210 5.27 3.73 -12.99
CA GLN A 210 5.70 3.18 -11.69
C GLN A 210 4.82 3.64 -10.52
N ILE A 211 4.36 4.90 -10.56
CA ILE A 211 3.47 5.45 -9.51
C ILE A 211 1.98 5.25 -9.83
N GLY A 212 1.66 4.49 -10.89
CA GLY A 212 0.28 4.09 -11.22
C GLY A 212 -0.60 5.21 -11.76
N ILE A 213 -0.02 6.23 -12.44
CA ILE A 213 -0.79 7.34 -13.03
C ILE A 213 -0.38 7.60 -14.48
N ASP A 214 -1.29 8.23 -15.24
CA ASP A 214 -0.99 8.65 -16.61
C ASP A 214 0.06 9.77 -16.66
N ARG A 215 0.93 9.73 -17.69
CA ARG A 215 1.92 10.78 -17.93
C ARG A 215 1.29 12.17 -18.07
N SER A 216 0.15 12.27 -18.73
CA SER A 216 -0.58 13.53 -18.90
C SER A 216 -1.08 14.08 -17.57
N TYR A 217 -1.56 13.20 -16.71
CA TYR A 217 -1.98 13.57 -15.37
C TYR A 217 -0.79 13.99 -14.50
N LEU A 218 0.31 13.24 -14.53
CA LEU A 218 1.55 13.66 -13.86
C LEU A 218 1.99 15.05 -14.30
N HIS A 219 1.99 15.32 -15.61
CA HIS A 219 2.33 16.62 -16.17
C HIS A 219 1.43 17.73 -15.61
N SER A 220 0.11 17.49 -15.58
CA SER A 220 -0.88 18.47 -15.10
C SER A 220 -0.70 18.81 -13.63
N ILE A 221 -0.60 17.78 -12.76
CA ILE A 221 -0.45 17.99 -11.32
C ILE A 221 0.90 18.60 -10.97
N PHE A 222 1.97 18.15 -11.61
CA PHE A 222 3.32 18.69 -11.38
C PHE A 222 3.40 20.17 -11.73
N LYS A 223 2.86 20.55 -12.89
CA LYS A 223 2.76 21.95 -13.29
C LYS A 223 1.91 22.78 -12.35
N LYS A 224 0.78 22.21 -11.85
CA LYS A 224 -0.09 22.88 -10.88
C LYS A 224 0.64 23.21 -9.57
N TYR A 225 1.47 22.30 -9.05
CA TYR A 225 2.10 22.48 -7.74
C TYR A 225 3.48 23.12 -7.78
N PHE A 226 4.22 22.99 -8.91
CA PHE A 226 5.60 23.46 -9.02
C PHE A 226 5.82 24.48 -10.13
N GLY A 227 4.79 24.84 -10.89
CA GLY A 227 4.87 25.86 -11.96
C GLY A 227 5.59 25.41 -13.23
N THR A 228 6.20 24.23 -13.24
CA THR A 228 7.00 23.68 -14.36
C THR A 228 6.54 22.25 -14.68
N SER A 229 6.88 21.75 -15.87
CA SER A 229 6.63 20.36 -16.21
C SER A 229 7.65 19.41 -15.54
N PRO A 230 7.29 18.12 -15.31
CA PRO A 230 8.24 17.13 -14.80
C PRO A 230 9.49 17.00 -15.67
N GLN A 231 9.34 17.12 -16.99
CA GLN A 231 10.43 17.02 -17.97
C GLN A 231 11.40 18.21 -17.86
N GLU A 232 10.86 19.42 -17.76
CA GLU A 232 11.68 20.63 -17.57
C GLU A 232 12.39 20.58 -16.22
N TYR A 233 11.71 20.11 -15.17
CA TYR A 233 12.31 19.95 -13.85
C TYR A 233 13.45 18.93 -13.85
N LEU A 234 13.29 17.79 -14.55
CA LEU A 234 14.33 16.78 -14.74
C LEU A 234 15.56 17.39 -15.47
N ILE A 235 15.33 18.14 -16.55
CA ILE A 235 16.41 18.82 -17.28
C ILE A 235 17.15 19.78 -16.34
N HIS A 236 16.43 20.54 -15.52
CA HIS A 236 17.04 21.46 -14.55
C HIS A 236 17.91 20.70 -13.54
N CYS A 237 17.42 19.60 -12.96
CA CYS A 237 18.21 18.78 -12.04
C CYS A 237 19.50 18.23 -12.67
N ARG A 238 19.41 17.75 -13.92
CA ARG A 238 20.57 17.26 -14.68
C ARG A 238 21.60 18.34 -14.96
N LEU A 239 21.15 19.52 -15.37
CA LEU A 239 22.04 20.63 -15.67
C LEU A 239 22.70 21.21 -14.41
N HIS A 240 21.98 21.25 -13.30
CA HIS A 240 22.56 21.66 -12.01
C HIS A 240 23.61 20.65 -11.50
N ALA A 241 23.38 19.36 -11.70
CA ALA A 241 24.39 18.34 -11.39
C ALA A 241 25.63 18.49 -12.30
N ALA A 242 25.42 18.77 -13.59
CA ALA A 242 26.52 19.00 -14.53
C ALA A 242 27.34 20.23 -14.19
N GLU A 243 26.71 21.32 -13.74
CA GLU A 243 27.38 22.52 -13.25
C GLU A 243 28.39 22.18 -12.13
N ARG A 244 27.93 21.40 -11.13
CA ARG A 244 28.81 20.96 -10.03
C ARG A 244 29.96 20.10 -10.53
N LEU A 245 29.69 19.12 -11.39
CA LEU A 245 30.73 18.24 -11.95
C LEU A 245 31.75 19.02 -12.78
N LEU A 246 31.33 20.06 -13.50
CA LEU A 246 32.23 20.93 -14.28
C LEU A 246 33.19 21.70 -13.38
N THR A 247 32.78 22.09 -12.19
CA THR A 247 33.58 22.90 -11.26
C THR A 247 34.37 22.08 -10.25
N GLU A 248 33.88 20.90 -9.88
CA GLU A 248 34.43 20.09 -8.78
C GLU A 248 35.29 18.90 -9.29
N THR A 249 35.26 18.59 -10.60
CA THR A 249 35.94 17.41 -11.14
C THR A 249 36.69 17.69 -12.46
N GLU A 250 37.65 16.81 -12.79
CA GLU A 250 38.38 16.79 -14.06
C GLU A 250 37.71 15.89 -15.13
N LEU A 251 36.51 15.40 -14.92
CA LEU A 251 35.80 14.56 -15.87
C LEU A 251 35.64 15.27 -17.20
N SER A 252 35.80 14.53 -18.30
CA SER A 252 35.54 15.07 -19.62
C SER A 252 34.07 15.48 -19.81
N ILE A 253 33.79 16.39 -20.74
CA ILE A 253 32.43 16.82 -21.07
C ILE A 253 31.53 15.63 -21.45
N LYS A 254 32.13 14.60 -22.10
CA LYS A 254 31.42 13.37 -22.46
C LYS A 254 31.04 12.55 -21.23
N GLU A 255 31.94 12.39 -20.27
CA GLU A 255 31.69 11.70 -19.04
C GLU A 255 30.64 12.42 -18.18
N ILE A 256 30.75 13.75 -18.06
CA ILE A 256 29.73 14.55 -17.34
C ILE A 256 28.36 14.42 -18.01
N ALA A 257 28.27 14.43 -19.33
CA ALA A 257 27.01 14.21 -20.01
C ALA A 257 26.40 12.85 -19.66
N SER A 258 27.22 11.79 -19.63
CA SER A 258 26.82 10.44 -19.26
C SER A 258 26.36 10.37 -17.80
N GLU A 259 27.13 10.92 -16.86
CA GLU A 259 26.79 10.97 -15.43
C GLU A 259 25.48 11.73 -15.14
N CYS A 260 25.18 12.73 -15.97
CA CYS A 260 23.93 13.48 -15.90
C CYS A 260 22.76 12.85 -16.68
N GLY A 261 22.94 11.63 -17.22
CA GLY A 261 21.88 10.89 -17.91
C GLY A 261 21.60 11.36 -19.35
N TYR A 262 22.63 11.87 -20.04
CA TYR A 262 22.55 12.19 -21.47
C TYR A 262 23.39 11.19 -22.28
N GLU A 263 22.73 10.37 -23.08
CA GLU A 263 23.41 9.45 -24.01
C GLU A 263 24.18 10.18 -25.11
N ASN A 264 23.70 11.37 -25.49
CA ASN A 264 24.31 12.21 -26.55
C ASN A 264 24.96 13.48 -25.98
N PRO A 265 26.30 13.56 -25.92
CA PRO A 265 27.02 14.73 -25.42
C PRO A 265 26.76 16.03 -26.18
N LEU A 266 26.41 15.96 -27.49
CA LEU A 266 26.06 17.14 -28.27
C LEU A 266 24.69 17.70 -27.82
N GLN A 267 23.74 16.83 -27.54
CA GLN A 267 22.44 17.26 -27.01
C GLN A 267 22.61 17.91 -25.63
N PHE A 268 23.41 17.30 -24.76
CA PHE A 268 23.78 17.88 -23.45
C PHE A 268 24.38 19.28 -23.63
N SER A 269 25.40 19.43 -24.47
CA SER A 269 26.08 20.72 -24.66
C SER A 269 25.16 21.82 -25.20
N LYS A 270 24.20 21.45 -26.08
CA LYS A 270 23.16 22.38 -26.57
C LYS A 270 22.22 22.82 -25.46
N LEU A 271 21.73 21.88 -24.63
CA LEU A 271 20.84 22.19 -23.54
C LEU A 271 21.55 23.02 -22.44
N PHE A 272 22.78 22.67 -22.13
CA PHE A 272 23.60 23.41 -21.16
C PHE A 272 23.81 24.84 -21.61
N LYS A 273 24.25 25.04 -22.92
CA LYS A 273 24.43 26.36 -23.51
C LYS A 273 23.13 27.17 -23.54
N LYS A 274 22.00 26.51 -23.81
CA LYS A 274 20.68 27.18 -23.76
C LYS A 274 20.33 27.69 -22.38
N HIS A 275 20.71 26.93 -21.33
CA HIS A 275 20.36 27.26 -19.94
C HIS A 275 21.34 28.29 -19.33
N TYR A 276 22.64 28.08 -19.50
CA TYR A 276 23.70 28.92 -18.89
C TYR A 276 24.27 29.98 -19.83
N GLN A 277 23.80 30.06 -21.07
CA GLN A 277 24.23 30.99 -22.15
C GLN A 277 25.66 30.78 -22.65
N ILE A 278 26.45 29.88 -22.06
CA ILE A 278 27.81 29.51 -22.44
C ILE A 278 27.95 27.99 -22.52
N SER A 279 28.98 27.54 -23.31
CA SER A 279 29.21 26.09 -23.46
C SER A 279 29.74 25.47 -22.16
N PRO A 280 29.54 24.14 -21.93
CA PRO A 280 30.12 23.46 -20.79
C PRO A 280 31.62 23.64 -20.61
N SER A 281 32.40 23.57 -21.74
CA SER A 281 33.86 23.77 -21.72
C SER A 281 34.23 25.17 -21.27
N LYS A 282 33.51 26.18 -21.78
CA LYS A 282 33.76 27.58 -21.40
C LYS A 282 33.35 27.82 -19.93
N TYR A 283 32.22 27.24 -19.51
CA TYR A 283 31.77 27.30 -18.11
C TYR A 283 32.85 26.80 -17.15
N ARG A 284 33.48 25.65 -17.46
CA ARG A 284 34.60 25.11 -16.69
C ARG A 284 35.75 26.09 -16.58
N ILE A 285 36.24 26.61 -17.73
CA ILE A 285 37.38 27.57 -17.74
C ILE A 285 37.07 28.80 -16.88
N ASP A 286 35.87 29.37 -17.04
CA ASP A 286 35.50 30.63 -16.37
C ASP A 286 35.34 30.45 -14.87
N HIS A 287 35.08 29.21 -14.37
CA HIS A 287 34.85 28.91 -12.95
C HIS A 287 36.02 28.19 -12.27
N SER A 288 36.91 27.49 -13.01
CA SER A 288 38.15 26.93 -12.45
C SER A 288 39.15 28.00 -12.04
N GLN A 289 39.12 29.21 -12.67
CA GLN A 289 40.02 30.32 -12.29
C GLN A 289 39.63 31.06 -11.01
N LYS A 290 38.48 30.79 -10.42
CA LYS A 290 38.05 31.43 -9.17
C LYS A 290 38.59 30.76 -7.89
N GLY A 291 39.19 29.58 -7.99
CA GLY A 291 39.78 28.82 -6.88
C GLY A 291 41.17 29.36 -6.45
N ASP A 292 41.92 29.98 -7.38
CA ASP A 292 43.32 30.40 -7.14
C ASP A 292 43.50 31.88 -6.69
N ALA A 293 42.38 32.62 -6.59
CA ALA A 293 42.43 34.04 -6.18
C ALA A 293 42.15 34.31 -4.71
N SER A 294 42.15 33.28 -3.83
CA SER A 294 41.90 33.38 -2.41
C SER A 294 42.92 32.54 -1.61
N SER A 295 44.21 32.72 -1.89
CA SER A 295 45.31 32.21 -1.06
C SER A 295 46.20 33.34 -0.64
#